data_08115953e10bc2c7a4bb349f594dc89d
#
_entry.id   08115953e10bc2c7a4bb349f594dc89d
#
_cell.length_a   1.000
_cell.length_b   1.000
_cell.length_c   1.000
_cell.angle_alpha   90.00
_cell.angle_beta   90.00
_cell.angle_gamma   90.00
#
_symmetry.space_group_name_H-M   'P 1'
#
loop_
_entity.id
_entity.type
_entity.pdbx_description
1 polymer ?
#
loop_
_entity_poly.entity_id
_entity_poly.type
_entity_poly.pdbx_seq_one_letter_code
_entity_poly.pdbx_strand_id
1 'polypeptide(L)'
;MDRRRQIRMSEADLAAFLEAQRTLVCATLGPGGRPHLAALWYVPAGGRLDCWTYAASQKARNLERDPRATLLTETGTAYQELRGVSMECDAELVRDPERVLDIGVALAVRYGAAPGPELRAGLARQAAKRVGIRFSPTRVSSWDHRKLG
;
A
#
# COMPACT_ATOMS: atom_id res chain seq x y z
N MET A 1 -18.34 24.03 -12.84
CA MET A 1 -17.04 23.48 -12.38
C MET A 1 -17.17 21.98 -12.21
N ASP A 2 -16.20 21.25 -12.71
CA ASP A 2 -16.20 19.79 -12.56
C ASP A 2 -15.92 19.41 -11.10
N ARG A 3 -16.91 18.77 -10.45
CA ARG A 3 -16.80 18.32 -9.05
C ARG A 3 -15.59 17.44 -8.79
N ARG A 4 -15.22 16.59 -9.74
CA ARG A 4 -14.05 15.71 -9.60
C ARG A 4 -12.76 16.51 -9.47
N ARG A 5 -12.63 17.60 -10.19
CA ARG A 5 -11.48 18.50 -10.05
C ARG A 5 -11.48 19.22 -8.71
N GLN A 6 -12.66 19.64 -8.26
CA GLN A 6 -12.81 20.37 -7.00
C GLN A 6 -12.38 19.53 -5.80
N ILE A 7 -12.72 18.24 -5.78
CA ILE A 7 -12.42 17.35 -4.64
C ILE A 7 -11.07 16.65 -4.74
N ARG A 8 -10.33 16.85 -5.81
CA ARG A 8 -9.00 16.23 -5.98
C ARG A 8 -8.03 16.70 -4.88
N MET A 9 -7.26 15.78 -4.34
CA MET A 9 -6.17 16.10 -3.43
C MET A 9 -4.99 16.69 -4.19
N SER A 10 -4.31 17.68 -3.59
CA SER A 10 -2.99 18.12 -4.05
C SER A 10 -1.96 17.02 -3.76
N GLU A 11 -0.76 17.13 -4.31
CA GLU A 11 0.33 16.19 -4.00
C GLU A 11 0.64 16.17 -2.50
N ALA A 12 0.65 17.34 -1.85
CA ALA A 12 0.89 17.43 -0.41
C ALA A 12 -0.26 16.81 0.41
N ASP A 13 -1.51 17.05 0.02
CA ASP A 13 -2.68 16.44 0.66
C ASP A 13 -2.65 14.91 0.54
N LEU A 14 -2.29 14.40 -0.64
CA LEU A 14 -2.20 12.97 -0.89
C LEU A 14 -1.13 12.32 -0.04
N ALA A 15 0.06 12.92 0.03
CA ALA A 15 1.14 12.41 0.85
C ALA A 15 0.74 12.37 2.34
N ALA A 16 0.12 13.43 2.84
CA ALA A 16 -0.37 13.50 4.22
C ALA A 16 -1.47 12.45 4.48
N PHE A 17 -2.37 12.26 3.53
CA PHE A 17 -3.44 11.26 3.62
C PHE A 17 -2.87 9.85 3.71
N LEU A 18 -1.91 9.50 2.84
CA LEU A 18 -1.27 8.18 2.84
C LEU A 18 -0.47 7.93 4.12
N GLU A 19 0.17 8.96 4.67
CA GLU A 19 0.85 8.85 5.97
C GLU A 19 -0.12 8.58 7.11
N ALA A 20 -1.31 9.15 7.07
CA ALA A 20 -2.31 9.04 8.14
C ALA A 20 -3.10 7.72 8.10
N GLN A 21 -3.30 7.14 6.91
CA GLN A 21 -4.05 5.89 6.78
C GLN A 21 -3.20 4.69 7.19
N ARG A 22 -3.85 3.62 7.66
CA ARG A 22 -3.16 2.46 8.21
C ARG A 22 -3.31 1.20 7.37
N THR A 23 -4.41 1.08 6.64
CA THR A 23 -4.73 -0.11 5.86
C THR A 23 -5.14 0.29 4.46
N LEU A 24 -4.67 -0.45 3.48
CA LEU A 24 -5.15 -0.33 2.11
C LEU A 24 -5.74 -1.66 1.66
N VAL A 25 -6.60 -1.60 0.65
CA VAL A 25 -7.07 -2.78 -0.08
C VAL A 25 -6.24 -2.90 -1.35
N CYS A 26 -5.72 -4.09 -1.58
CA CYS A 26 -4.93 -4.41 -2.76
C CYS A 26 -5.70 -5.38 -3.65
N ALA A 27 -5.90 -5.00 -4.89
CA ALA A 27 -6.47 -5.86 -5.92
C ALA A 27 -5.37 -6.36 -6.86
N THR A 28 -5.29 -7.68 -7.04
CA THR A 28 -4.40 -8.33 -8.00
C THR A 28 -5.20 -9.25 -8.89
N LEU A 29 -4.69 -9.60 -10.07
CA LEU A 29 -5.39 -10.45 -11.02
C LEU A 29 -5.15 -11.93 -10.70
N GLY A 30 -6.22 -12.64 -10.34
CA GLY A 30 -6.20 -14.08 -10.11
C GLY A 30 -6.07 -14.89 -11.42
N PRO A 31 -5.79 -16.19 -11.31
CA PRO A 31 -5.57 -17.05 -12.49
C PRO A 31 -6.74 -17.08 -13.49
N GLY A 32 -7.97 -16.92 -12.99
CA GLY A 32 -9.18 -16.89 -13.82
C GLY A 32 -9.60 -15.51 -14.27
N GLY A 33 -8.76 -14.49 -14.08
CA GLY A 33 -9.09 -13.10 -14.39
C GLY A 33 -9.95 -12.40 -13.35
N ARG A 34 -10.37 -13.12 -12.29
CA ARG A 34 -11.14 -12.53 -11.20
C ARG A 34 -10.19 -11.75 -10.28
N PRO A 35 -10.53 -10.49 -9.91
CA PRO A 35 -9.72 -9.75 -8.95
C PRO A 35 -9.66 -10.44 -7.59
N HIS A 36 -8.46 -10.57 -7.06
CA HIS A 36 -8.21 -11.02 -5.69
C HIS A 36 -8.01 -9.79 -4.82
N LEU A 37 -8.75 -9.67 -3.73
CA LEU A 37 -8.69 -8.52 -2.81
C LEU A 37 -8.09 -8.94 -1.47
N ALA A 38 -7.19 -8.11 -0.94
CA ALA A 38 -6.62 -8.30 0.38
C ALA A 38 -6.39 -6.96 1.05
N ALA A 39 -6.62 -6.92 2.37
CA ALA A 39 -6.24 -5.76 3.18
C ALA A 39 -4.78 -5.89 3.60
N LEU A 40 -4.02 -4.81 3.48
CA LEU A 40 -2.58 -4.79 3.76
C LEU A 40 -2.20 -3.58 4.60
N TRP A 41 -1.20 -3.77 5.45
CA TRP A 41 -0.42 -2.67 6.00
C TRP A 41 0.63 -2.25 4.97
N TYR A 42 1.01 -0.99 5.01
CA TYR A 42 1.96 -0.44 4.05
C TYR A 42 2.83 0.64 4.69
N VAL A 43 3.94 0.93 4.06
CA VAL A 43 4.78 2.07 4.43
C VAL A 43 5.06 2.91 3.18
N PRO A 44 4.75 4.23 3.20
CA PRO A 44 5.16 5.14 2.13
C PRO A 44 6.68 5.24 2.07
N ALA A 45 7.24 5.16 0.87
CA ALA A 45 8.67 5.18 0.65
C ALA A 45 9.01 5.85 -0.69
N GLY A 46 9.33 7.14 -0.68
CA GLY A 46 9.80 7.85 -1.87
C GLY A 46 8.81 7.86 -3.04
N GLY A 47 7.54 8.13 -2.79
CA GLY A 47 6.48 8.14 -3.81
C GLY A 47 5.95 6.76 -4.16
N ARG A 48 6.43 5.72 -3.52
CA ARG A 48 5.98 4.34 -3.64
C ARG A 48 5.39 3.87 -2.32
N LEU A 49 4.70 2.74 -2.36
CA LEU A 49 4.19 2.08 -1.16
C LEU A 49 4.82 0.71 -1.05
N ASP A 50 5.45 0.42 0.07
CA ASP A 50 6.07 -0.87 0.34
C ASP A 50 5.20 -1.68 1.28
N CYS A 51 5.04 -2.96 0.94
CA CYS A 51 4.35 -3.97 1.74
C CYS A 51 5.21 -5.21 1.82
N TRP A 52 4.84 -6.15 2.67
CA TRP A 52 5.36 -7.50 2.58
C TRP A 52 4.25 -8.52 2.78
N THR A 53 4.47 -9.73 2.31
CA THR A 53 3.50 -10.82 2.39
C THR A 53 4.21 -12.16 2.39
N TYR A 54 3.52 -13.21 2.77
CA TYR A 54 4.08 -14.56 2.61
C TYR A 54 4.41 -14.83 1.15
N ALA A 55 5.57 -15.38 0.90
CA ALA A 55 6.03 -15.71 -0.44
C ALA A 55 5.07 -16.66 -1.18
N ALA A 56 4.40 -17.53 -0.44
CA ALA A 56 3.44 -18.49 -0.98
C ALA A 56 2.00 -17.95 -1.07
N SER A 57 1.77 -16.67 -0.76
CA SER A 57 0.42 -16.09 -0.82
C SER A 57 -0.12 -16.00 -2.25
N GLN A 58 -1.45 -15.98 -2.36
CA GLN A 58 -2.10 -15.84 -3.67
C GLN A 58 -1.73 -14.52 -4.35
N LYS A 59 -1.66 -13.42 -3.57
CA LYS A 59 -1.29 -12.11 -4.15
C LYS A 59 0.14 -12.10 -4.69
N ALA A 60 1.09 -12.76 -4.00
CA ALA A 60 2.46 -12.88 -4.50
C ALA A 60 2.51 -13.64 -5.82
N ARG A 61 1.80 -14.75 -5.90
CA ARG A 61 1.69 -15.55 -7.14
C ARG A 61 1.02 -14.78 -8.26
N ASN A 62 -0.02 -14.03 -7.95
CA ASN A 62 -0.71 -13.18 -8.93
C ASN A 62 0.26 -12.13 -9.49
N LEU A 63 1.04 -11.48 -8.63
CA LEU A 63 1.99 -10.44 -9.04
C LEU A 63 3.20 -11.00 -9.80
N GLU A 64 3.60 -12.23 -9.54
CA GLU A 64 4.62 -12.90 -10.37
C GLU A 64 4.16 -13.05 -11.81
N ARG A 65 2.90 -13.38 -12.01
CA ARG A 65 2.31 -13.60 -13.33
C ARG A 65 1.94 -12.28 -14.01
N ASP A 66 1.41 -11.32 -13.26
CA ASP A 66 0.97 -10.02 -13.77
C ASP A 66 1.25 -8.96 -12.71
N PRO A 67 2.21 -8.04 -12.95
CA PRO A 67 2.63 -7.06 -11.94
C PRO A 67 1.64 -5.93 -11.72
N ARG A 68 0.53 -5.88 -12.44
CA ARG A 68 -0.47 -4.83 -12.27
C ARG A 68 -1.27 -5.05 -10.99
N ALA A 69 -1.41 -3.99 -10.21
CA ALA A 69 -2.21 -3.96 -9.01
C ALA A 69 -2.98 -2.65 -8.92
N THR A 70 -4.11 -2.67 -8.22
CA THR A 70 -4.85 -1.44 -7.90
C THR A 70 -5.04 -1.38 -6.39
N LEU A 71 -4.73 -0.24 -5.81
CA LEU A 71 -4.79 -0.02 -4.38
C LEU A 71 -5.88 0.99 -4.05
N LEU A 72 -6.55 0.77 -2.93
CA LEU A 72 -7.58 1.69 -2.42
C LEU A 72 -7.37 1.87 -0.92
N THR A 73 -7.37 3.11 -0.47
CA THR A 73 -7.56 3.44 0.94
C THR A 73 -8.53 4.61 1.05
N GLU A 74 -9.42 4.56 2.05
CA GLU A 74 -10.48 5.56 2.20
C GLU A 74 -10.86 5.72 3.66
N THR A 75 -11.50 6.84 3.99
CA THR A 75 -12.02 7.12 5.32
C THR A 75 -13.22 8.06 5.23
N GLY A 76 -13.96 8.15 6.31
CA GLY A 76 -15.14 8.99 6.44
C GLY A 76 -16.42 8.19 6.52
N THR A 77 -17.41 8.72 7.22
CA THR A 77 -18.73 8.12 7.39
C THR A 77 -19.81 8.93 6.70
N ALA A 78 -19.85 10.23 6.98
CA ALA A 78 -20.78 11.14 6.32
C ALA A 78 -20.24 11.54 4.93
N TYR A 79 -21.14 11.78 4.00
CA TYR A 79 -20.77 12.10 2.61
C TYR A 79 -19.76 13.24 2.49
N GLN A 80 -19.94 14.30 3.28
CA GLN A 80 -19.07 15.48 3.27
C GLN A 80 -17.69 15.23 3.92
N GLU A 81 -17.48 14.08 4.54
CA GLU A 81 -16.21 13.68 5.19
C GLU A 81 -15.43 12.67 4.36
N LEU A 82 -16.01 12.13 3.29
CA LEU A 82 -15.38 11.06 2.52
C LEU A 82 -14.08 11.54 1.87
N ARG A 83 -13.03 10.78 2.14
CA ARG A 83 -11.71 10.98 1.53
C ARG A 83 -11.16 9.65 1.09
N GLY A 84 -10.46 9.64 -0.01
CA GLY A 84 -9.83 8.41 -0.45
C GLY A 84 -8.94 8.58 -1.64
N VAL A 85 -8.25 7.52 -1.96
CA VAL A 85 -7.38 7.43 -3.12
C VAL A 85 -7.43 6.02 -3.70
N SER A 86 -7.53 5.95 -5.01
CA SER A 86 -7.38 4.73 -5.79
C SER A 86 -6.15 4.89 -6.68
N MET A 87 -5.26 3.90 -6.68
CA MET A 87 -4.00 3.96 -7.41
C MET A 87 -3.82 2.71 -8.25
N GLU A 88 -3.69 2.88 -9.57
CA GLU A 88 -3.17 1.83 -10.43
C GLU A 88 -1.65 1.82 -10.28
N CYS A 89 -1.08 0.65 -10.03
CA CYS A 89 0.34 0.48 -9.73
C CYS A 89 0.96 -0.64 -10.56
N ASP A 90 2.26 -0.50 -10.78
CA ASP A 90 3.11 -1.62 -11.15
C ASP A 90 3.83 -2.10 -9.88
N ALA A 91 3.81 -3.40 -9.65
CA ALA A 91 4.38 -4.01 -8.46
C ALA A 91 5.71 -4.69 -8.78
N GLU A 92 6.73 -4.42 -7.97
CA GLU A 92 7.99 -5.15 -7.96
C GLU A 92 7.99 -6.10 -6.77
N LEU A 93 8.23 -7.38 -7.01
CA LEU A 93 8.47 -8.34 -5.94
C LEU A 93 9.93 -8.28 -5.50
N VAL A 94 10.15 -7.98 -4.23
CA VAL A 94 11.47 -7.87 -3.63
C VAL A 94 11.80 -9.17 -2.93
N ARG A 95 12.84 -9.88 -3.37
CA ARG A 95 13.22 -11.20 -2.86
C ARG A 95 14.57 -11.21 -2.14
N ASP A 96 15.36 -10.16 -2.30
CA ASP A 96 16.61 -10.03 -1.57
C ASP A 96 16.37 -10.01 -0.06
N PRO A 97 16.93 -10.95 0.73
CA PRO A 97 16.62 -11.09 2.15
C PRO A 97 16.82 -9.83 2.98
N GLU A 98 17.88 -9.08 2.71
CA GLU A 98 18.14 -7.82 3.44
C GLU A 98 17.11 -6.75 3.12
N ARG A 99 16.72 -6.62 1.84
CA ARG A 99 15.69 -5.67 1.44
C ARG A 99 14.31 -6.05 1.98
N VAL A 100 13.98 -7.34 2.01
CA VAL A 100 12.73 -7.84 2.60
C VAL A 100 12.69 -7.50 4.09
N LEU A 101 13.80 -7.73 4.80
CA LEU A 101 13.91 -7.41 6.22
C LEU A 101 13.81 -5.90 6.46
N ASP A 102 14.42 -5.07 5.62
CA ASP A 102 14.29 -3.62 5.69
C ASP A 102 12.84 -3.16 5.60
N ILE A 103 12.07 -3.72 4.67
CA ILE A 103 10.64 -3.45 4.53
C ILE A 103 9.88 -3.87 5.80
N GLY A 104 10.16 -5.05 6.31
CA GLY A 104 9.54 -5.56 7.54
C GLY A 104 9.80 -4.69 8.75
N VAL A 105 11.03 -4.21 8.91
CA VAL A 105 11.41 -3.27 9.98
C VAL A 105 10.66 -1.94 9.82
N ALA A 106 10.64 -1.39 8.62
CA ALA A 106 9.93 -0.12 8.35
C ALA A 106 8.43 -0.23 8.65
N LEU A 107 7.81 -1.34 8.25
CA LEU A 107 6.41 -1.62 8.60
C LEU A 107 6.20 -1.71 10.10
N ALA A 108 7.01 -2.49 10.80
CA ALA A 108 6.88 -2.68 12.24
C ALA A 108 7.01 -1.35 12.99
N VAL A 109 7.97 -0.52 12.64
CA VAL A 109 8.18 0.80 13.26
C VAL A 109 6.98 1.71 12.99
N ARG A 110 6.48 1.75 11.76
CA ARG A 110 5.30 2.54 11.41
C ARG A 110 4.08 2.17 12.26
N TYR A 111 3.93 0.89 12.60
CA TYR A 111 2.77 0.39 13.36
C TYR A 111 3.08 0.19 14.86
N GLY A 112 4.11 0.87 15.37
CA GLY A 112 4.32 1.06 16.80
C GLY A 112 5.48 0.33 17.45
N ALA A 113 6.24 -0.48 16.71
CA ALA A 113 7.40 -1.15 17.27
C ALA A 113 8.55 -0.17 17.52
N ALA A 114 9.29 -0.40 18.60
CA ALA A 114 10.49 0.38 18.88
C ALA A 114 11.61 0.02 17.90
N PRO A 115 12.24 0.99 17.22
CA PRO A 115 13.35 0.70 16.31
C PRO A 115 14.60 0.24 17.08
N GLY A 116 15.45 -0.52 16.41
CA GLY A 116 16.74 -0.95 16.96
C GLY A 116 17.12 -2.35 16.52
N PRO A 117 18.33 -2.80 16.93
CA PRO A 117 18.87 -4.11 16.52
C PRO A 117 18.00 -5.30 16.96
N GLU A 118 17.35 -5.18 18.10
CA GLU A 118 16.48 -6.23 18.64
C GLU A 118 15.25 -6.46 17.74
N LEU A 119 14.66 -5.40 17.23
CA LEU A 119 13.53 -5.49 16.30
C LEU A 119 13.96 -6.24 15.04
N ARG A 120 15.08 -5.83 14.44
CA ARG A 120 15.59 -6.46 13.22
C ARG A 120 15.87 -7.95 13.44
N ALA A 121 16.53 -8.29 14.53
CA ALA A 121 16.81 -9.67 14.87
C ALA A 121 15.52 -10.48 15.10
N GLY A 122 14.54 -9.90 15.75
CA GLY A 122 13.24 -10.54 16.00
C GLY A 122 12.41 -10.78 14.74
N LEU A 123 12.59 -9.98 13.70
CA LEU A 123 11.87 -10.13 12.44
C LEU A 123 12.56 -11.05 11.41
N ALA A 124 13.81 -11.39 11.62
CA ALA A 124 14.60 -12.13 10.65
C ALA A 124 13.96 -13.48 10.24
N ARG A 125 13.45 -14.24 11.21
CA ARG A 125 12.78 -15.53 10.94
C ARG A 125 11.49 -15.33 10.11
N GLN A 126 10.73 -14.32 10.45
CA GLN A 126 9.50 -13.99 9.74
C GLN A 126 9.80 -13.52 8.30
N ALA A 127 10.81 -12.67 8.14
CA ALA A 127 11.25 -12.17 6.85
C ALA A 127 11.66 -13.28 5.89
N ALA A 128 12.27 -14.37 6.41
CA ALA A 128 12.69 -15.50 5.59
C ALA A 128 11.55 -16.18 4.82
N LYS A 129 10.30 -16.04 5.29
CA LYS A 129 9.10 -16.61 4.67
C LYS A 129 8.35 -15.61 3.79
N ARG A 130 8.86 -14.40 3.64
CA ARG A 130 8.16 -13.28 3.00
C ARG A 130 8.87 -12.79 1.76
N VAL A 131 8.11 -12.09 0.95
CA VAL A 131 8.60 -11.24 -0.12
C VAL A 131 8.12 -9.82 0.15
N GLY A 132 8.92 -8.84 -0.26
CA GLY A 132 8.48 -7.45 -0.30
C GLY A 132 7.68 -7.19 -1.57
N ILE A 133 6.77 -6.24 -1.49
CA ILE A 133 6.04 -5.75 -2.65
C ILE A 133 6.22 -4.24 -2.67
N ARG A 134 6.78 -3.74 -3.76
CA ARG A 134 6.98 -2.31 -3.97
C ARG A 134 6.01 -1.84 -5.03
N PHE A 135 4.99 -1.09 -4.62
CA PHE A 135 3.99 -0.55 -5.53
C PHE A 135 4.40 0.84 -6.01
N SER A 136 4.53 0.99 -7.32
CA SER A 136 4.82 2.27 -7.98
C SER A 136 3.55 2.76 -8.68
N PRO A 137 2.90 3.83 -8.19
CA PRO A 137 1.70 4.36 -8.82
C PRO A 137 1.96 4.87 -10.24
N THR A 138 1.09 4.48 -11.17
CA THR A 138 1.11 4.94 -12.56
C THR A 138 -0.09 5.84 -12.87
N ARG A 139 -1.19 5.68 -12.14
CA ARG A 139 -2.38 6.51 -12.25
C ARG A 139 -3.03 6.63 -10.87
N VAL A 140 -3.34 7.87 -10.48
CA VAL A 140 -3.92 8.17 -9.18
C VAL A 140 -5.24 8.92 -9.35
N SER A 141 -6.27 8.45 -8.65
CA SER A 141 -7.55 9.14 -8.49
C SER A 141 -7.78 9.40 -7.02
N SER A 142 -8.00 10.64 -6.63
CA SER A 142 -8.20 11.02 -5.24
C SER A 142 -9.46 11.88 -5.08
N TRP A 143 -10.02 11.87 -3.87
CA TRP A 143 -11.19 12.67 -3.53
C TRP A 143 -11.14 13.09 -2.06
N ASP A 144 -11.53 14.33 -1.83
CA ASP A 144 -11.69 14.89 -0.49
C ASP A 144 -12.95 15.74 -0.49
N HIS A 145 -14.05 15.16 -0.02
CA HIS A 145 -15.37 15.82 -0.02
C HIS A 145 -15.45 17.02 0.90
N ARG A 146 -14.51 17.14 1.84
CA ARG A 146 -14.44 18.34 2.71
C ARG A 146 -14.19 19.61 1.91
N LYS A 147 -13.62 19.47 0.70
CA LYS A 147 -13.40 20.61 -0.22
C LYS A 147 -14.67 21.11 -0.90
N LEU A 148 -15.78 20.44 -0.72
CA LEU A 148 -17.08 20.90 -1.25
C LEU A 148 -17.71 22.04 -0.45
N GLY A 149 -17.17 22.36 0.71
CA GLY A 149 -17.55 23.50 1.56
C GLY A 149 -18.78 23.24 2.35
#